data_dd19b001989b2af9b270604d5543b5c6
#
_entry.id   dd19b001989b2af9b270604d5543b5c6
#
_cell.length_a   1.000
_cell.length_b   1.000
_cell.length_c   1.000
_cell.angle_alpha   90.00
_cell.angle_beta   90.00
_cell.angle_gamma   90.00
#
_symmetry.space_group_name_H-M   'P 1'
#
loop_
_entity.id
_entity.type
_entity.pdbx_description
1 polymer ?
#
loop_
_entity_poly.entity_id
_entity_poly.type
_entity_poly.pdbx_seq_one_letter_code
_entity_poly.pdbx_strand_id
1 'polypeptide(L)'
;PLRSVFAFLYNNARIKVPTLPKCPALDTILRSQDGRNPACCIDLTYLKRLYKEGFNATTKGNFKGALLAFQKCIQHAALAVAPTSEEEKEIKKLISNCVEYILAMKIELKRRDKNLTTTEVQNLELACLMTICRLHPSHKFLALK
;
A
#
# COMPACT_ATOMS: atom_id res chain seq x y z
N PRO A 1 -0.90 -19.31 -29.82
CA PRO A 1 -2.31 -19.06 -29.47
C PRO A 1 -2.47 -18.32 -28.13
N LEU A 2 -1.60 -18.55 -27.12
CA LEU A 2 -1.71 -17.91 -25.81
C LEU A 2 -1.18 -16.47 -25.76
N ARG A 3 -0.32 -16.06 -26.70
CA ARG A 3 0.29 -14.71 -26.71
C ARG A 3 -0.75 -13.59 -26.83
N SER A 4 -1.78 -13.77 -27.64
CA SER A 4 -2.84 -12.78 -27.81
C SER A 4 -3.70 -12.62 -26.54
N VAL A 5 -3.96 -13.74 -25.85
CA VAL A 5 -4.71 -13.74 -24.60
C VAL A 5 -3.92 -13.03 -23.49
N PHE A 6 -2.61 -13.32 -23.38
CA PHE A 6 -1.74 -12.65 -22.43
C PHE A 6 -1.56 -11.15 -22.74
N ALA A 7 -1.43 -10.78 -24.01
CA ALA A 7 -1.37 -9.38 -24.42
C ALA A 7 -2.66 -8.63 -24.08
N PHE A 8 -3.82 -9.27 -24.27
CA PHE A 8 -5.12 -8.72 -23.91
C PHE A 8 -5.24 -8.54 -22.38
N LEU A 9 -4.90 -9.57 -21.60
CA LEU A 9 -4.91 -9.49 -20.14
C LEU A 9 -3.94 -8.43 -19.62
N TYR A 10 -2.75 -8.31 -20.22
CA TYR A 10 -1.78 -7.29 -19.86
C TYR A 10 -2.28 -5.87 -20.12
N ASN A 11 -2.87 -5.63 -21.29
CA ASN A 11 -3.43 -4.32 -21.63
C ASN A 11 -4.60 -3.94 -20.73
N ASN A 12 -5.42 -4.92 -20.32
CA ASN A 12 -6.53 -4.69 -19.41
C ASN A 12 -6.10 -4.57 -17.93
N ALA A 13 -4.96 -5.14 -17.56
CA ALA A 13 -4.43 -5.02 -16.20
C ALA A 13 -3.92 -3.60 -15.86
N ARG A 14 -3.78 -2.72 -16.86
CA ARG A 14 -3.49 -1.28 -16.67
C ARG A 14 -4.73 -0.46 -16.23
N ILE A 15 -5.73 -1.12 -15.69
CA ILE A 15 -6.95 -0.45 -15.24
C ILE A 15 -6.63 0.44 -14.03
N LYS A 16 -6.84 1.74 -14.18
CA LYS A 16 -6.93 2.65 -13.05
C LYS A 16 -8.18 2.29 -12.25
N VAL A 17 -8.02 2.03 -10.97
CA VAL A 17 -9.17 1.83 -10.09
C VAL A 17 -9.90 3.17 -9.92
N PRO A 18 -11.15 3.33 -10.40
CA PRO A 18 -11.85 4.62 -10.38
C PRO A 18 -12.00 5.21 -8.97
N THR A 19 -12.10 4.34 -7.97
CA THR A 19 -12.21 4.72 -6.55
C THR A 19 -10.90 5.19 -5.94
N LEU A 20 -9.78 5.04 -6.66
CA LEU A 20 -8.44 5.43 -6.22
C LEU A 20 -7.74 6.23 -7.32
N PRO A 21 -8.24 7.44 -7.67
CA PRO A 21 -7.78 8.19 -8.84
C PRO A 21 -6.31 8.62 -8.79
N LYS A 22 -5.69 8.59 -7.61
CA LYS A 22 -4.28 8.92 -7.40
C LYS A 22 -3.36 7.71 -7.32
N CYS A 23 -3.90 6.50 -7.45
CA CYS A 23 -3.07 5.30 -7.48
C CYS A 23 -2.46 5.11 -8.87
N PRO A 24 -1.15 4.84 -8.95
CA PRO A 24 -0.53 4.51 -10.22
C PRO A 24 -1.19 3.24 -10.81
N ALA A 25 -1.32 3.20 -12.14
CA ALA A 25 -1.75 2.01 -12.83
C ALA A 25 -0.84 0.82 -12.46
N LEU A 26 -1.42 -0.37 -12.33
CA LEU A 26 -0.65 -1.58 -12.12
C LEU A 26 0.23 -1.83 -13.36
N ASP A 27 1.53 -1.69 -13.21
CA ASP A 27 2.49 -2.14 -14.20
C ASP A 27 2.81 -3.62 -13.94
N THR A 28 2.22 -4.48 -14.77
CA THR A 28 2.57 -5.90 -14.77
C THR A 28 3.74 -6.14 -15.72
N ILE A 29 4.78 -6.76 -15.24
CA ILE A 29 5.94 -7.17 -16.03
C ILE A 29 5.64 -8.57 -16.58
N LEU A 30 5.72 -8.78 -17.90
CA LEU A 30 5.32 -10.04 -18.55
C LEU A 30 6.31 -11.20 -18.42
N ARG A 31 7.55 -10.94 -17.96
CA ARG A 31 8.57 -11.97 -17.70
C ARG A 31 9.50 -11.54 -16.58
N SER A 32 9.91 -12.47 -15.73
CA SER A 32 11.02 -12.25 -14.81
C SER A 32 12.32 -12.07 -15.60
N GLN A 33 13.28 -11.32 -15.04
CA GLN A 33 14.58 -11.06 -15.69
C GLN A 33 15.38 -12.35 -15.98
N ASP A 34 15.12 -13.40 -15.20
CA ASP A 34 15.71 -14.73 -15.35
C ASP A 34 14.96 -15.64 -16.33
N GLY A 35 13.86 -15.18 -16.92
CA GLY A 35 13.13 -15.86 -18.00
C GLY A 35 12.40 -17.15 -17.61
N ARG A 36 12.43 -17.55 -16.34
CA ARG A 36 11.90 -18.84 -15.86
C ARG A 36 10.41 -18.86 -15.59
N ASN A 37 9.85 -17.74 -15.16
CA ASN A 37 8.42 -17.64 -14.84
C ASN A 37 7.77 -16.51 -15.63
N PRO A 38 6.47 -16.64 -15.99
CA PRO A 38 5.76 -15.49 -16.48
C PRO A 38 5.80 -14.43 -15.38
N ALA A 39 6.31 -13.26 -15.71
CA ALA A 39 6.50 -12.14 -14.78
C ALA A 39 5.17 -11.49 -14.32
N CYS A 40 4.05 -12.18 -14.53
CA CYS A 40 2.79 -11.87 -13.89
C CYS A 40 2.76 -12.24 -12.40
N CYS A 41 3.80 -12.91 -11.89
CA CYS A 41 3.86 -13.31 -10.50
C CYS A 41 4.40 -12.15 -9.67
N ILE A 42 3.49 -11.41 -9.08
CA ILE A 42 3.81 -10.58 -7.92
C ILE A 42 3.95 -11.55 -6.76
N ASP A 43 5.17 -11.70 -6.26
CA ASP A 43 5.47 -12.58 -5.15
C ASP A 43 5.42 -11.84 -3.80
N LEU A 44 5.45 -12.61 -2.72
CA LEU A 44 5.48 -12.08 -1.36
C LEU A 44 6.72 -11.19 -1.12
N THR A 45 7.85 -11.49 -1.74
CA THR A 45 9.11 -10.73 -1.60
C THR A 45 8.94 -9.31 -2.13
N TYR A 46 8.30 -9.17 -3.28
CA TYR A 46 7.98 -7.88 -3.86
C TYR A 46 7.03 -7.07 -2.96
N LEU A 47 5.99 -7.70 -2.41
CA LEU A 47 5.06 -7.04 -1.49
C LEU A 47 5.75 -6.58 -0.20
N LYS A 48 6.62 -7.43 0.38
CA LYS A 48 7.44 -7.07 1.55
C LYS A 48 8.34 -5.86 1.28
N ARG A 49 8.88 -5.75 0.06
CA ARG A 49 9.68 -4.59 -0.35
C ARG A 49 8.85 -3.31 -0.35
N LEU A 50 7.67 -3.33 -1.00
CA LEU A 50 6.76 -2.17 -1.01
C LEU A 50 6.31 -1.76 0.39
N TYR A 51 6.01 -2.74 1.23
CA TYR A 51 5.66 -2.49 2.63
C TYR A 51 6.82 -1.80 3.37
N LYS A 52 8.05 -2.29 3.20
CA LYS A 52 9.25 -1.71 3.81
C LYS A 52 9.51 -0.28 3.31
N GLU A 53 9.27 0.01 2.03
CA GLU A 53 9.34 1.36 1.47
C GLU A 53 8.36 2.31 2.18
N GLY A 54 7.09 1.88 2.33
CA GLY A 54 6.07 2.63 3.06
C GLY A 54 6.43 2.84 4.53
N PHE A 55 6.94 1.80 5.20
CA PHE A 55 7.40 1.87 6.58
C PHE A 55 8.53 2.89 6.74
N ASN A 56 9.55 2.84 5.89
CA ASN A 56 10.67 3.78 5.92
C ASN A 56 10.23 5.21 5.61
N ALA A 57 9.29 5.39 4.68
CA ALA A 57 8.72 6.70 4.38
C ALA A 57 7.96 7.28 5.58
N THR A 58 7.22 6.43 6.33
CA THR A 58 6.54 6.82 7.56
C THR A 58 7.55 7.27 8.62
N THR A 59 8.62 6.52 8.84
CA THR A 59 9.69 6.87 9.79
C THR A 59 10.33 8.23 9.46
N LYS A 60 10.49 8.53 8.16
CA LYS A 60 11.03 9.81 7.68
C LYS A 60 10.02 10.97 7.72
N GLY A 61 8.77 10.73 8.10
CA GLY A 61 7.70 11.73 8.10
C GLY A 61 7.15 12.08 6.70
N ASN A 62 7.52 11.30 5.68
CA ASN A 62 6.96 11.46 4.34
C ASN A 62 5.64 10.69 4.20
N PHE A 63 4.58 11.23 4.81
CA PHE A 63 3.27 10.56 4.87
C PHE A 63 2.59 10.41 3.51
N LYS A 64 2.82 11.34 2.58
CA LYS A 64 2.30 11.23 1.20
C LYS A 64 2.96 10.06 0.46
N GLY A 65 4.27 9.95 0.54
CA GLY A 65 5.02 8.84 -0.06
C GLY A 65 4.67 7.50 0.58
N ALA A 66 4.52 7.47 1.92
CA ALA A 66 4.10 6.28 2.65
C ALA A 66 2.69 5.81 2.21
N LEU A 67 1.74 6.74 2.11
CA LEU A 67 0.39 6.45 1.65
C LEU A 67 0.39 5.79 0.26
N LEU A 68 1.14 6.36 -0.69
CA LEU A 68 1.26 5.80 -2.04
C LEU A 68 1.90 4.41 -2.05
N ALA A 69 2.94 4.19 -1.25
CA ALA A 69 3.61 2.89 -1.16
C ALA A 69 2.68 1.80 -0.60
N PHE A 70 1.92 2.10 0.48
CA PHE A 70 0.96 1.14 1.05
C PHE A 70 -0.22 0.89 0.12
N GLN A 71 -0.74 1.90 -0.57
CA GLN A 71 -1.79 1.73 -1.58
C GLN A 71 -1.32 0.85 -2.73
N LYS A 72 -0.10 1.10 -3.24
CA LYS A 72 0.53 0.26 -4.27
C LYS A 72 0.70 -1.18 -3.78
N CYS A 73 1.08 -1.38 -2.53
CA CYS A 73 1.21 -2.71 -1.93
C CYS A 73 -0.12 -3.47 -1.96
N ILE A 74 -1.24 -2.84 -1.55
CA ILE A 74 -2.56 -3.48 -1.57
C ILE A 74 -3.01 -3.80 -3.00
N GLN A 75 -2.78 -2.88 -3.95
CA GLN A 75 -3.14 -3.11 -5.34
C GLN A 75 -2.42 -4.32 -5.93
N HIS A 76 -1.12 -4.45 -5.64
CA HIS A 76 -0.34 -5.59 -6.11
C HIS A 76 -0.68 -6.88 -5.36
N ALA A 77 -1.05 -6.78 -4.08
CA ALA A 77 -1.45 -7.93 -3.29
C ALA A 77 -2.68 -8.65 -3.86
N ALA A 78 -3.59 -7.94 -4.52
CA ALA A 78 -4.73 -8.54 -5.22
C ALA A 78 -4.34 -9.44 -6.41
N LEU A 79 -3.12 -9.26 -6.94
CA LEU A 79 -2.58 -10.04 -8.06
C LEU A 79 -1.45 -10.98 -7.60
N ALA A 80 -1.21 -11.05 -6.30
CA ALA A 80 -0.12 -11.86 -5.76
C ALA A 80 -0.44 -13.35 -5.84
N VAL A 81 0.55 -14.12 -6.27
CA VAL A 81 0.48 -15.58 -6.27
C VAL A 81 1.14 -16.08 -4.99
N ALA A 82 0.39 -16.86 -4.23
CA ALA A 82 0.86 -17.54 -3.02
C ALA A 82 0.96 -19.04 -3.30
N PRO A 83 2.16 -19.59 -3.52
CA PRO A 83 2.34 -21.02 -3.74
C PRO A 83 1.99 -21.87 -2.52
N THR A 84 2.10 -21.30 -1.32
CA THR A 84 1.88 -22.01 -0.06
C THR A 84 0.81 -21.33 0.81
N SER A 85 0.13 -22.12 1.63
CA SER A 85 -0.85 -21.59 2.60
C SER A 85 -0.22 -20.64 3.63
N GLU A 86 1.07 -20.79 3.90
CA GLU A 86 1.81 -19.92 4.81
C GLU A 86 2.03 -18.55 4.18
N GLU A 87 2.43 -18.50 2.90
CA GLU A 87 2.56 -17.25 2.17
C GLU A 87 1.21 -16.53 2.01
N GLU A 88 0.13 -17.28 1.79
CA GLU A 88 -1.23 -16.71 1.76
C GLU A 88 -1.57 -16.01 3.08
N LYS A 89 -1.28 -16.65 4.23
CA LYS A 89 -1.49 -16.05 5.54
C LYS A 89 -0.64 -14.81 5.74
N GLU A 90 0.62 -14.84 5.29
CA GLU A 90 1.50 -13.66 5.36
C GLU A 90 0.99 -12.52 4.50
N ILE A 91 0.52 -12.78 3.28
CA ILE A 91 -0.07 -11.77 2.39
C ILE A 91 -1.31 -11.15 3.05
N LYS A 92 -2.20 -11.96 3.61
CA LYS A 92 -3.39 -11.47 4.34
C LYS A 92 -3.01 -10.57 5.52
N LYS A 93 -2.01 -10.96 6.29
CA LYS A 93 -1.48 -10.15 7.40
C LYS A 93 -0.88 -8.83 6.91
N LEU A 94 -0.14 -8.87 5.81
CA LEU A 94 0.48 -7.71 5.19
C LEU A 94 -0.59 -6.73 4.67
N ILE A 95 -1.65 -7.23 4.03
CA ILE A 95 -2.80 -6.42 3.60
C ILE A 95 -3.44 -5.74 4.81
N SER A 96 -3.74 -6.48 5.88
CA SER A 96 -4.32 -5.94 7.10
C SER A 96 -3.46 -4.80 7.68
N ASN A 97 -2.15 -5.00 7.76
CA ASN A 97 -1.23 -3.97 8.21
C ASN A 97 -1.23 -2.74 7.29
N CYS A 98 -1.22 -2.94 5.97
CA CYS A 98 -1.26 -1.84 5.01
C CYS A 98 -2.53 -0.99 5.16
N VAL A 99 -3.69 -1.62 5.40
CA VAL A 99 -4.96 -0.91 5.63
C VAL A 99 -4.87 0.01 6.84
N GLU A 100 -4.32 -0.48 7.96
CA GLU A 100 -4.11 0.31 9.17
C GLU A 100 -3.17 1.50 8.92
N TYR A 101 -2.08 1.27 8.20
CA TYR A 101 -1.16 2.35 7.82
C TYR A 101 -1.78 3.38 6.88
N ILE A 102 -2.57 2.94 5.90
CA ILE A 102 -3.28 3.84 4.98
C ILE A 102 -4.23 4.74 5.76
N LEU A 103 -4.99 4.16 6.70
CA LEU A 103 -5.90 4.92 7.54
C LEU A 103 -5.13 5.96 8.36
N ALA A 104 -4.08 5.55 9.06
CA ALA A 104 -3.25 6.43 9.86
C ALA A 104 -2.60 7.56 9.03
N MET A 105 -2.08 7.24 7.82
CA MET A 105 -1.49 8.26 6.94
C MET A 105 -2.52 9.26 6.45
N LYS A 106 -3.75 8.82 6.15
CA LYS A 106 -4.85 9.73 5.77
C LYS A 106 -5.24 10.65 6.93
N ILE A 107 -5.32 10.12 8.15
CA ILE A 107 -5.61 10.91 9.35
C ILE A 107 -4.53 11.97 9.54
N GLU A 108 -3.26 11.58 9.49
CA GLU A 108 -2.14 12.48 9.70
C GLU A 108 -2.04 13.56 8.60
N LEU A 109 -2.28 13.20 7.35
CA LEU A 109 -2.32 14.17 6.25
C LEU A 109 -3.47 15.17 6.42
N LYS A 110 -4.62 14.72 6.92
CA LYS A 110 -5.76 15.61 7.23
C LYS A 110 -5.42 16.55 8.40
N ARG A 111 -4.76 16.04 9.44
CA ARG A 111 -4.33 16.83 10.60
C ARG A 111 -3.33 17.93 10.20
N ARG A 112 -2.47 17.65 9.21
CA ARG A 112 -1.45 18.60 8.72
C ARG A 112 -1.91 19.48 7.57
N ASP A 113 -3.15 19.36 7.14
CA ASP A 113 -3.65 20.19 6.03
C ASP A 113 -3.98 21.59 6.54
N LYS A 114 -3.11 22.54 6.15
CA LYS A 114 -3.24 23.96 6.52
C LYS A 114 -4.48 24.66 5.91
N ASN A 115 -5.07 24.07 4.89
CA ASN A 115 -6.27 24.60 4.24
C ASN A 115 -7.56 24.21 4.96
N LEU A 116 -7.51 23.23 5.85
CA LEU A 116 -8.62 22.89 6.73
C LEU A 116 -8.51 23.73 7.99
N THR A 117 -9.50 24.57 8.25
CA THR A 117 -9.72 25.24 9.54
C THR A 117 -10.21 24.19 10.56
N THR A 118 -9.34 23.25 10.90
CA THR A 118 -9.62 22.28 11.97
C THR A 118 -9.47 22.98 13.30
N THR A 119 -10.52 22.86 14.15
CA THR A 119 -10.45 23.33 15.54
C THR A 119 -9.42 22.50 16.32
N GLU A 120 -8.89 23.04 17.41
CA GLU A 120 -7.95 22.30 18.28
C GLU A 120 -8.55 20.97 18.76
N VAL A 121 -9.84 20.95 19.05
CA VAL A 121 -10.57 19.74 19.46
C VAL A 121 -10.55 18.70 18.35
N GLN A 122 -10.83 19.08 17.10
CA GLN A 122 -10.79 18.16 15.95
C GLN A 122 -9.38 17.62 15.69
N ASN A 123 -8.36 18.44 15.91
CA ASN A 123 -6.95 17.98 15.79
C ASN A 123 -6.62 16.94 16.86
N LEU A 124 -7.12 17.14 18.08
CA LEU A 124 -6.95 16.19 19.17
C LEU A 124 -7.68 14.88 18.89
N GLU A 125 -8.92 14.95 18.40
CA GLU A 125 -9.70 13.76 17.99
C GLU A 125 -8.97 12.96 16.90
N LEU A 126 -8.42 13.63 15.88
CA LEU A 126 -7.64 12.97 14.84
C LEU A 126 -6.37 12.31 15.39
N ALA A 127 -5.69 12.95 16.34
CA ALA A 127 -4.52 12.36 17.00
C ALA A 127 -4.92 11.12 17.80
N CYS A 128 -6.03 11.17 18.54
CA CYS A 128 -6.56 10.02 19.27
C CYS A 128 -6.90 8.86 18.31
N LEU A 129 -7.56 9.13 17.18
CA LEU A 129 -7.88 8.13 16.17
C LEU A 129 -6.63 7.47 15.59
N MET A 130 -5.54 8.22 15.41
CA MET A 130 -4.28 7.65 14.94
C MET A 130 -3.67 6.66 15.94
N THR A 131 -3.84 6.89 17.25
CA THR A 131 -3.31 5.97 18.28
C THR A 131 -4.04 4.63 18.32
N ILE A 132 -5.31 4.59 17.88
CA ILE A 132 -6.11 3.35 17.82
C ILE A 132 -5.65 2.45 16.68
N CYS A 133 -5.07 3.02 15.59
CA CYS A 133 -4.55 2.23 14.47
C CYS A 133 -3.45 1.26 14.95
N ARG A 134 -3.45 0.06 14.37
CA ARG A 134 -2.47 -1.00 14.70
C ARG A 134 -1.11 -0.74 14.04
N LEU A 135 -0.48 0.37 14.40
CA LEU A 135 0.83 0.76 13.92
C LEU A 135 1.94 0.14 14.76
N HIS A 136 3.13 0.07 14.18
CA HIS A 136 4.33 -0.23 14.94
C HIS A 136 4.53 0.81 16.07
N PRO A 137 4.98 0.41 17.27
CA PRO A 137 5.13 1.33 18.41
C PRO A 137 5.92 2.60 18.09
N SER A 138 7.01 2.51 17.32
CA SER A 138 7.80 3.67 16.90
C SER A 138 7.01 4.69 16.07
N HIS A 139 5.98 4.25 15.34
CA HIS A 139 5.14 5.13 14.52
C HIS A 139 3.95 5.71 15.31
N LYS A 140 3.53 5.06 16.39
CA LYS A 140 2.50 5.61 17.28
C LYS A 140 2.95 6.91 17.94
N PHE A 141 4.24 7.03 18.26
CA PHE A 141 4.81 8.25 18.81
C PHE A 141 4.75 9.46 17.86
N LEU A 142 4.58 9.24 16.55
CA LEU A 142 4.42 10.33 15.60
C LEU A 142 3.08 11.08 15.78
N ALA A 143 2.07 10.44 16.39
CA ALA A 143 0.79 11.06 16.70
C ALA A 143 0.86 12.04 17.88
N LEU A 144 1.90 11.90 18.71
CA LEU A 144 2.08 12.69 19.94
C LEU A 144 2.95 13.95 19.73
N LYS A 145 3.45 14.16 18.53
CA LYS A 145 4.17 15.37 18.10
C LYS A 145 3.27 16.31 17.33
#